data_fab0512a93c7725c2e66688b32654e79
#
_entry.id   fab0512a93c7725c2e66688b32654e79
#
_cell.length_a   1.000
_cell.length_b   1.000
_cell.length_c   1.000
_cell.angle_alpha   90.00
_cell.angle_beta   90.00
_cell.angle_gamma   90.00
#
_symmetry.space_group_name_H-M   'P 1'
#
loop_
_entity.id
_entity.type
_entity.pdbx_description
1 polymer ?
#
loop_
_entity_poly.entity_id
_entity_poly.type
_entity_poly.pdbx_seq_one_letter_code
_entity_poly.pdbx_strand_id
1 'polypeptide(L)'
;MPTVKIMDLTSSEVGEIELVDAVFGVALNEPLIHEAVRSFLANRRAGTSATKTRGDVSGSGRKLWKQKGTGRARIASLRSPLWKGGGNAHGPQPRDWSYNLPKKMRKRAMCSALSERVREGNLIIVDEWKFDQGKTKEFIKILDGLKLSGKTLIVDSLKNTKLMLASRNVQTAKVVNSYGVNIYDLINHQKLVLTPKAVEELTGILQPRSRDDEEDRYQSNSSEGEAASPPRSAPRDTGVQA
;
A
#
# COMPACT_ATOMS: atom_id res chain seq x y z
N MET A 1 -26.85 -10.35 5.13
CA MET A 1 -25.58 -10.82 4.55
C MET A 1 -25.74 -10.85 3.03
N PRO A 2 -24.89 -10.18 2.26
CA PRO A 2 -24.97 -10.27 0.81
C PRO A 2 -24.52 -11.67 0.35
N THR A 3 -25.32 -12.31 -0.51
CA THR A 3 -25.00 -13.59 -1.15
C THR A 3 -24.47 -13.31 -2.55
N VAL A 4 -23.38 -14.00 -2.94
CA VAL A 4 -22.77 -13.88 -4.26
C VAL A 4 -22.62 -15.29 -4.85
N LYS A 5 -22.90 -15.39 -6.16
CA LYS A 5 -22.77 -16.66 -6.89
C LYS A 5 -21.31 -17.00 -7.15
N ILE A 6 -20.95 -18.26 -6.97
CA ILE A 6 -19.66 -18.81 -7.34
C ILE A 6 -19.74 -19.29 -8.79
N MET A 7 -18.84 -18.82 -9.63
CA MET A 7 -18.73 -19.19 -11.03
C MET A 7 -17.53 -20.10 -11.26
N ASP A 8 -17.65 -21.00 -12.21
CA ASP A 8 -16.53 -21.74 -12.77
C ASP A 8 -15.82 -20.89 -13.86
N LEU A 9 -14.64 -21.33 -14.31
CA LEU A 9 -13.88 -20.73 -15.42
C LEU A 9 -14.66 -20.70 -16.75
N THR A 10 -15.71 -21.52 -16.89
CA THR A 10 -16.65 -21.58 -18.03
C THR A 10 -17.87 -20.67 -17.88
N SER A 11 -17.93 -19.82 -16.84
CA SER A 11 -19.08 -18.96 -16.50
C SER A 11 -20.34 -19.73 -16.07
N SER A 12 -20.24 -21.00 -15.70
CA SER A 12 -21.35 -21.76 -15.11
C SER A 12 -21.42 -21.50 -13.59
N GLU A 13 -22.66 -21.43 -13.05
CA GLU A 13 -22.89 -21.27 -11.62
C GLU A 13 -22.65 -22.60 -10.91
N VAL A 14 -21.75 -22.63 -9.93
CA VAL A 14 -21.39 -23.83 -9.16
C VAL A 14 -22.02 -23.82 -7.78
N GLY A 15 -22.21 -22.65 -7.18
CA GLY A 15 -22.74 -22.49 -5.83
C GLY A 15 -22.95 -21.04 -5.44
N GLU A 16 -23.26 -20.84 -4.17
CA GLU A 16 -23.40 -19.50 -3.57
C GLU A 16 -22.56 -19.42 -2.29
N ILE A 17 -22.04 -18.23 -2.00
CA ILE A 17 -21.32 -17.92 -0.77
C ILE A 17 -21.94 -16.73 -0.08
N GLU A 18 -22.10 -16.84 1.23
CA GLU A 18 -22.53 -15.73 2.08
C GLU A 18 -21.32 -14.90 2.50
N LEU A 19 -21.41 -13.59 2.30
CA LEU A 19 -20.35 -12.66 2.67
C LEU A 19 -20.66 -12.02 4.04
N VAL A 20 -19.65 -11.89 4.88
CA VAL A 20 -19.76 -11.32 6.22
C VAL A 20 -20.06 -9.83 6.15
N ASP A 21 -21.18 -9.39 6.76
CA ASP A 21 -21.61 -7.98 6.76
C ASP A 21 -20.57 -7.02 7.36
N ALA A 22 -19.80 -7.47 8.35
CA ALA A 22 -18.76 -6.65 8.97
C ALA A 22 -17.65 -6.21 7.99
N VAL A 23 -17.48 -6.93 6.86
CA VAL A 23 -16.46 -6.62 5.83
C VAL A 23 -17.10 -6.14 4.54
N PHE A 24 -18.20 -6.77 4.09
CA PHE A 24 -18.80 -6.53 2.78
C PHE A 24 -20.15 -5.79 2.83
N GLY A 25 -20.66 -5.50 4.04
CA GLY A 25 -21.92 -4.77 4.26
C GLY A 25 -21.73 -3.34 4.79
N VAL A 26 -20.53 -2.84 4.90
CA VAL A 26 -20.20 -1.54 5.52
C VAL A 26 -20.68 -0.37 4.66
N ALA A 27 -21.18 0.70 5.29
CA ALA A 27 -21.57 1.92 4.61
C ALA A 27 -20.38 2.58 3.90
N LEU A 28 -20.64 3.19 2.74
CA LEU A 28 -19.64 3.91 1.96
C LEU A 28 -19.12 5.12 2.74
N ASN A 29 -17.81 5.26 2.83
CA ASN A 29 -17.12 6.39 3.45
C ASN A 29 -16.04 6.92 2.50
N GLU A 30 -16.46 7.77 1.56
CA GLU A 30 -15.57 8.35 0.54
C GLU A 30 -14.38 9.14 1.12
N PRO A 31 -14.56 10.02 2.14
CA PRO A 31 -13.44 10.75 2.74
C PRO A 31 -12.36 9.82 3.29
N LEU A 32 -12.75 8.71 3.91
CA LEU A 32 -11.82 7.74 4.47
C LEU A 32 -11.06 6.96 3.38
N ILE A 33 -11.76 6.60 2.31
CA ILE A 33 -11.16 5.97 1.13
C ILE A 33 -10.14 6.92 0.48
N HIS A 34 -10.52 8.18 0.28
CA HIS A 34 -9.63 9.20 -0.30
C HIS A 34 -8.36 9.38 0.54
N GLU A 35 -8.48 9.49 1.86
CA GLU A 35 -7.32 9.64 2.74
C GLU A 35 -6.41 8.40 2.72
N ALA A 36 -6.98 7.20 2.65
CA ALA A 36 -6.22 5.96 2.55
C ALA A 36 -5.45 5.86 1.21
N VAL A 37 -6.07 6.26 0.08
CA VAL A 37 -5.40 6.34 -1.23
C VAL A 37 -4.29 7.39 -1.21
N ARG A 38 -4.56 8.55 -0.65
CA ARG A 38 -3.59 9.64 -0.51
C ARG A 38 -2.36 9.20 0.29
N SER A 39 -2.58 8.52 1.42
CA SER A 39 -1.50 7.95 2.23
C SER A 39 -0.69 6.91 1.43
N PHE A 40 -1.36 6.01 0.73
CA PHE A 40 -0.69 5.00 -0.09
C PHE A 40 0.19 5.63 -1.18
N LEU A 41 -0.31 6.63 -1.90
CA LEU A 41 0.45 7.31 -2.95
C LEU A 41 1.60 8.14 -2.38
N ALA A 42 1.40 8.82 -1.24
CA ALA A 42 2.43 9.60 -0.58
C ALA A 42 3.60 8.71 -0.12
N ASN A 43 3.29 7.54 0.45
CA ASN A 43 4.30 6.58 0.92
C ASN A 43 5.12 5.95 -0.22
N ARG A 44 4.67 6.05 -1.48
CA ARG A 44 5.41 5.56 -2.66
C ARG A 44 6.34 6.61 -3.27
N ARG A 45 6.24 7.87 -2.84
CA ARG A 45 7.08 8.95 -3.39
C ARG A 45 8.50 8.83 -2.87
N ALA A 46 9.48 8.83 -3.78
CA ALA A 46 10.90 8.81 -3.42
C ALA A 46 11.39 10.14 -2.82
N GLY A 47 10.75 11.26 -3.14
CA GLY A 47 11.03 12.57 -2.58
C GLY A 47 12.44 13.13 -2.86
N THR A 48 13.10 12.69 -3.92
CA THR A 48 14.51 12.99 -4.24
C THR A 48 14.73 14.31 -5.00
N SER A 49 13.66 15.02 -5.35
CA SER A 49 13.77 16.30 -6.07
C SER A 49 14.51 17.34 -5.24
N ALA A 50 15.61 17.86 -5.79
CA ALA A 50 16.45 18.84 -5.12
C ALA A 50 16.91 19.94 -6.07
N THR A 51 17.07 21.14 -5.54
CA THR A 51 17.74 22.24 -6.22
C THR A 51 18.88 22.77 -5.36
N LYS A 52 19.94 23.24 -6.00
CA LYS A 52 21.06 23.84 -5.27
C LYS A 52 20.68 25.19 -4.69
N THR A 53 20.84 25.32 -3.40
CA THR A 53 20.72 26.61 -2.69
C THR A 53 21.97 27.46 -2.94
N ARG A 54 21.94 28.72 -2.50
CA ARG A 54 23.11 29.60 -2.60
C ARG A 54 24.36 29.02 -1.92
N GLY A 55 24.21 28.22 -0.90
CA GLY A 55 25.32 27.52 -0.22
C GLY A 55 25.93 26.42 -1.05
N ASP A 56 25.10 25.67 -1.79
CA ASP A 56 25.48 24.45 -2.50
C ASP A 56 26.04 24.72 -3.90
N VAL A 57 25.79 25.91 -4.47
CA VAL A 57 26.33 26.30 -5.78
C VAL A 57 27.83 26.52 -5.66
N SER A 58 28.60 25.88 -6.56
CA SER A 58 30.04 26.15 -6.68
C SER A 58 30.29 27.58 -7.14
N GLY A 59 31.26 28.24 -6.55
CA GLY A 59 31.62 29.60 -6.90
C GLY A 59 32.37 30.30 -5.77
N SER A 60 32.99 31.45 -6.10
CA SER A 60 33.75 32.24 -5.13
C SER A 60 32.87 32.79 -4.00
N GLY A 61 33.33 32.68 -2.78
CA GLY A 61 32.73 33.33 -1.61
C GLY A 61 33.12 34.83 -1.47
N ARG A 62 34.06 35.32 -2.34
CA ARG A 62 34.54 36.66 -2.29
C ARG A 62 33.42 37.67 -2.58
N LYS A 63 33.39 38.77 -1.80
CA LYS A 63 32.51 39.91 -2.08
C LYS A 63 32.93 40.60 -3.39
N LEU A 64 31.99 40.85 -4.29
CA LEU A 64 32.29 41.36 -5.64
C LEU A 64 32.85 42.79 -5.65
N TRP A 65 32.31 43.66 -4.81
CA TRP A 65 32.78 45.06 -4.67
C TRP A 65 32.52 45.58 -3.26
N LYS A 66 33.09 46.74 -3.00
CA LYS A 66 32.97 47.47 -1.69
C LYS A 66 31.50 47.77 -1.37
N GLN A 67 31.17 47.83 -0.08
CA GLN A 67 29.80 48.02 0.41
C GLN A 67 29.19 49.37 0.01
N LYS A 68 30.02 50.41 -0.10
CA LYS A 68 29.66 51.81 -0.45
C LYS A 68 30.70 52.37 -1.40
N GLY A 69 30.37 53.51 -2.10
CA GLY A 69 31.28 54.22 -2.96
C GLY A 69 31.45 53.71 -4.39
N THR A 70 30.59 52.75 -4.83
CA THR A 70 30.67 52.17 -6.19
C THR A 70 29.55 52.63 -7.11
N GLY A 71 28.53 53.31 -6.62
CA GLY A 71 27.32 53.68 -7.39
C GLY A 71 26.46 52.50 -7.83
N ARG A 72 26.83 51.28 -7.48
CA ARG A 72 26.14 50.01 -7.85
C ARG A 72 25.30 49.47 -6.68
N ALA A 73 24.28 48.63 -7.02
CA ALA A 73 23.53 47.96 -6.00
C ALA A 73 24.43 47.07 -5.11
N ARG A 74 24.14 47.01 -3.82
CA ARG A 74 24.90 46.19 -2.86
C ARG A 74 24.79 44.72 -3.19
N ILE A 75 25.91 44.01 -3.24
CA ILE A 75 25.95 42.58 -3.51
C ILE A 75 26.99 41.87 -2.65
N ALA A 76 26.69 40.69 -2.24
CA ALA A 76 27.61 39.87 -1.44
C ALA A 76 28.32 38.81 -2.28
N SER A 77 27.61 38.07 -3.13
CA SER A 77 28.15 36.90 -3.85
C SER A 77 27.46 36.73 -5.20
N LEU A 78 28.20 36.18 -6.19
CA LEU A 78 27.69 35.76 -7.49
C LEU A 78 26.71 34.56 -7.39
N ARG A 79 26.78 33.81 -6.30
CA ARG A 79 25.89 32.65 -6.04
C ARG A 79 24.47 33.06 -5.62
N SER A 80 24.21 34.36 -5.51
CA SER A 80 22.88 34.89 -5.17
C SER A 80 21.84 34.49 -6.23
N PRO A 81 20.58 34.20 -5.86
CA PRO A 81 19.49 33.88 -6.79
C PRO A 81 19.21 34.96 -7.84
N LEU A 82 19.64 36.20 -7.59
CA LEU A 82 19.50 37.32 -8.52
C LEU A 82 20.38 37.20 -9.77
N TRP A 83 21.37 36.36 -9.73
CA TRP A 83 22.33 36.18 -10.81
C TRP A 83 22.07 34.94 -11.61
N LYS A 84 22.30 34.99 -12.93
CA LYS A 84 22.27 33.83 -13.82
C LYS A 84 23.34 32.85 -13.36
N GLY A 85 22.95 31.60 -13.10
CA GLY A 85 23.84 30.59 -12.51
C GLY A 85 23.93 30.62 -10.98
N GLY A 86 23.20 31.52 -10.29
CA GLY A 86 23.07 31.49 -8.84
C GLY A 86 22.15 30.38 -8.32
N GLY A 87 22.08 30.22 -7.00
CA GLY A 87 21.24 29.20 -6.36
C GLY A 87 19.77 29.57 -6.37
N ASN A 88 18.90 28.60 -6.18
CA ASN A 88 17.46 28.81 -6.00
C ASN A 88 17.12 29.21 -4.55
N ALA A 89 16.21 30.18 -4.39
CA ALA A 89 15.78 30.63 -3.06
C ALA A 89 14.79 29.66 -2.41
N HIS A 90 13.78 29.20 -3.17
CA HIS A 90 12.69 28.36 -2.68
C HIS A 90 12.49 27.13 -3.57
N GLY A 91 13.59 26.49 -3.95
CA GLY A 91 13.52 25.26 -4.73
C GLY A 91 13.11 24.04 -3.88
N PRO A 92 12.71 22.95 -4.54
CA PRO A 92 12.42 21.71 -3.84
C PRO A 92 13.66 21.18 -3.10
N GLN A 93 13.43 20.63 -1.91
CA GLN A 93 14.43 19.95 -1.12
C GLN A 93 14.01 18.49 -0.93
N PRO A 94 14.97 17.55 -0.86
CA PRO A 94 14.65 16.16 -0.57
C PRO A 94 13.91 16.06 0.76
N ARG A 95 12.78 15.35 0.75
CA ARG A 95 12.02 15.12 1.98
C ARG A 95 11.27 13.78 1.92
N ASP A 96 11.04 13.20 3.06
CA ASP A 96 10.14 12.08 3.20
C ASP A 96 8.67 12.58 3.16
N TRP A 97 7.87 11.93 2.32
CA TRP A 97 6.44 12.22 2.15
C TRP A 97 5.57 11.21 2.88
N SER A 98 6.20 10.19 3.48
CA SER A 98 5.47 9.12 4.14
C SER A 98 4.76 9.60 5.40
N TYR A 99 3.57 9.10 5.62
CA TYR A 99 2.84 9.27 6.87
C TYR A 99 1.97 8.05 7.17
N ASN A 100 1.80 7.77 8.45
CA ASN A 100 1.06 6.62 8.92
C ASN A 100 -0.40 6.93 9.17
N LEU A 101 -1.29 6.21 8.48
CA LEU A 101 -2.70 6.19 8.80
C LEU A 101 -2.97 5.09 9.85
N PRO A 102 -3.78 5.34 10.90
CA PRO A 102 -4.12 4.33 11.91
C PRO A 102 -4.64 3.03 11.30
N LYS A 103 -4.23 1.89 11.86
CA LYS A 103 -4.59 0.55 11.32
C LYS A 103 -6.11 0.36 11.21
N LYS A 104 -6.89 0.83 12.22
CA LYS A 104 -8.36 0.75 12.22
C LYS A 104 -8.98 1.55 11.05
N MET A 105 -8.44 2.73 10.74
CA MET A 105 -8.89 3.54 9.60
C MET A 105 -8.59 2.86 8.26
N ARG A 106 -7.38 2.30 8.08
CA ARG A 106 -7.03 1.56 6.86
C ARG A 106 -7.92 0.35 6.62
N LYS A 107 -8.19 -0.45 7.67
CA LYS A 107 -9.09 -1.60 7.57
C LYS A 107 -10.51 -1.16 7.19
N ARG A 108 -11.05 -0.13 7.85
CA ARG A 108 -12.40 0.37 7.56
C ARG A 108 -12.53 0.96 6.15
N ALA A 109 -11.47 1.61 5.64
CA ALA A 109 -11.42 2.07 4.26
C ALA A 109 -11.49 0.90 3.26
N MET A 110 -10.76 -0.19 3.53
CA MET A 110 -10.80 -1.41 2.71
C MET A 110 -12.19 -2.06 2.73
N CYS A 111 -12.79 -2.22 3.91
CA CYS A 111 -14.14 -2.76 4.04
C CYS A 111 -15.16 -1.91 3.27
N SER A 112 -15.07 -0.58 3.39
CA SER A 112 -15.95 0.34 2.67
C SER A 112 -15.81 0.20 1.14
N ALA A 113 -14.58 0.09 0.63
CA ALA A 113 -14.33 -0.10 -0.80
C ALA A 113 -14.79 -1.48 -1.31
N LEU A 114 -14.59 -2.55 -0.53
CA LEU A 114 -15.07 -3.90 -0.87
C LEU A 114 -16.61 -3.95 -0.89
N SER A 115 -17.26 -3.34 0.10
CA SER A 115 -18.73 -3.26 0.16
C SER A 115 -19.31 -2.55 -1.06
N GLU A 116 -18.65 -1.50 -1.54
CA GLU A 116 -19.12 -0.79 -2.73
C GLU A 116 -18.99 -1.64 -3.98
N ARG A 117 -17.91 -2.41 -4.13
CA ARG A 117 -17.76 -3.37 -5.24
C ARG A 117 -18.86 -4.44 -5.26
N VAL A 118 -19.32 -4.87 -4.09
CA VAL A 118 -20.47 -5.80 -3.98
C VAL A 118 -21.77 -5.11 -4.42
N ARG A 119 -22.03 -3.87 -3.98
CA ARG A 119 -23.24 -3.11 -4.34
C ARG A 119 -23.32 -2.79 -5.82
N GLU A 120 -22.19 -2.48 -6.44
CA GLU A 120 -22.07 -2.22 -7.88
C GLU A 120 -22.21 -3.50 -8.73
N GLY A 121 -22.23 -4.69 -8.13
CA GLY A 121 -22.21 -5.96 -8.85
C GLY A 121 -20.87 -6.20 -9.60
N ASN A 122 -19.80 -5.57 -9.13
CA ASN A 122 -18.47 -5.67 -9.72
C ASN A 122 -17.59 -6.73 -9.03
N LEU A 123 -18.13 -7.44 -8.04
CA LEU A 123 -17.49 -8.59 -7.40
C LEU A 123 -17.94 -9.88 -8.08
N ILE A 124 -16.97 -10.70 -8.48
CA ILE A 124 -17.18 -12.03 -9.03
C ILE A 124 -16.38 -13.02 -8.21
N ILE A 125 -16.97 -14.16 -7.89
CA ILE A 125 -16.29 -15.22 -7.15
C ILE A 125 -16.09 -16.40 -8.09
N VAL A 126 -14.83 -16.82 -8.25
CA VAL A 126 -14.42 -17.96 -9.09
C VAL A 126 -13.94 -19.07 -8.17
N ASP A 127 -14.42 -20.29 -8.39
CA ASP A 127 -14.14 -21.43 -7.51
C ASP A 127 -12.62 -21.69 -7.39
N GLU A 128 -11.96 -21.99 -8.49
CA GLU A 128 -10.53 -22.26 -8.49
C GLU A 128 -9.87 -21.90 -9.82
N TRP A 129 -8.67 -21.29 -9.75
CA TRP A 129 -7.86 -21.00 -10.93
C TRP A 129 -6.97 -22.20 -11.29
N LYS A 130 -7.41 -23.02 -12.24
CA LYS A 130 -6.65 -24.17 -12.73
C LYS A 130 -5.99 -23.85 -14.07
N PHE A 131 -4.68 -23.97 -14.14
CA PHE A 131 -3.88 -23.82 -15.36
C PHE A 131 -2.98 -25.03 -15.55
N ASP A 132 -2.97 -25.58 -16.75
CA ASP A 132 -2.07 -26.69 -17.08
C ASP A 132 -0.63 -26.22 -17.20
N GLN A 133 -0.35 -25.18 -18.00
CA GLN A 133 0.98 -24.71 -18.35
C GLN A 133 1.28 -23.26 -17.93
N GLY A 134 0.33 -22.52 -17.36
CA GLY A 134 0.50 -21.11 -16.97
C GLY A 134 0.78 -20.16 -18.16
N LYS A 135 0.18 -20.45 -19.34
CA LYS A 135 0.33 -19.62 -20.53
C LYS A 135 -0.62 -18.44 -20.54
N THR A 136 -0.14 -17.27 -20.97
CA THR A 136 -0.95 -16.04 -21.10
C THR A 136 -2.14 -16.19 -22.06
N LYS A 137 -2.00 -17.02 -23.11
CA LYS A 137 -3.09 -17.28 -24.07
C LYS A 137 -4.29 -17.98 -23.40
N GLU A 138 -4.04 -18.92 -22.49
CA GLU A 138 -5.09 -19.59 -21.72
C GLU A 138 -5.79 -18.61 -20.78
N PHE A 139 -5.00 -17.78 -20.11
CA PHE A 139 -5.51 -16.75 -19.19
C PHE A 139 -6.42 -15.74 -19.89
N ILE A 140 -6.02 -15.23 -21.06
CA ILE A 140 -6.85 -14.29 -21.85
C ILE A 140 -8.17 -14.95 -22.28
N LYS A 141 -8.15 -16.22 -22.73
CA LYS A 141 -9.38 -16.93 -23.09
C LYS A 141 -10.35 -17.05 -21.90
N ILE A 142 -9.83 -17.29 -20.69
CA ILE A 142 -10.66 -17.37 -19.48
C ILE A 142 -11.26 -15.99 -19.16
N LEU A 143 -10.47 -14.91 -19.26
CA LEU A 143 -10.97 -13.55 -19.03
C LEU A 143 -12.08 -13.19 -20.02
N ASP A 144 -11.92 -13.55 -21.29
CA ASP A 144 -12.93 -13.33 -22.33
C ASP A 144 -14.18 -14.16 -22.05
N GLY A 145 -14.03 -15.42 -21.63
CA GLY A 145 -15.13 -16.31 -21.23
C GLY A 145 -15.95 -15.76 -20.05
N LEU A 146 -15.28 -15.21 -19.05
CA LEU A 146 -15.91 -14.56 -17.91
C LEU A 146 -16.42 -13.14 -18.21
N LYS A 147 -16.31 -12.68 -19.46
CA LYS A 147 -16.72 -11.31 -19.92
C LYS A 147 -16.12 -10.19 -19.04
N LEU A 148 -14.88 -10.36 -18.62
CA LEU A 148 -14.16 -9.41 -17.81
C LEU A 148 -13.53 -8.33 -18.70
N SER A 149 -14.35 -7.36 -19.12
CA SER A 149 -13.88 -6.21 -19.87
C SER A 149 -13.32 -5.14 -18.93
N GLY A 150 -12.16 -4.56 -19.27
CA GLY A 150 -11.53 -3.49 -18.50
C GLY A 150 -10.49 -3.98 -17.49
N LYS A 151 -10.11 -3.10 -16.56
CA LYS A 151 -9.13 -3.42 -15.53
C LYS A 151 -9.73 -4.35 -14.49
N THR A 152 -9.12 -5.52 -14.32
CA THR A 152 -9.59 -6.57 -13.41
C THR A 152 -8.53 -6.84 -12.34
N LEU A 153 -8.93 -6.81 -11.07
CA LEU A 153 -8.11 -7.25 -9.94
C LEU A 153 -8.51 -8.67 -9.57
N ILE A 154 -7.55 -9.59 -9.59
CA ILE A 154 -7.75 -10.98 -9.22
C ILE A 154 -7.02 -11.22 -7.91
N VAL A 155 -7.74 -11.73 -6.92
CA VAL A 155 -7.15 -12.08 -5.62
C VAL A 155 -7.28 -13.57 -5.40
N ASP A 156 -6.14 -14.20 -5.21
CA ASP A 156 -6.07 -15.64 -4.96
C ASP A 156 -5.11 -15.93 -3.79
N SER A 157 -5.13 -17.13 -3.29
CA SER A 157 -4.21 -17.60 -2.26
C SER A 157 -2.75 -17.59 -2.75
N LEU A 158 -1.81 -17.46 -1.83
CA LEU A 158 -0.35 -17.34 -2.08
C LEU A 158 0.29 -18.45 -2.93
N LYS A 159 -0.41 -19.55 -3.17
CA LYS A 159 0.21 -20.79 -3.71
C LYS A 159 0.14 -20.93 -5.24
N ASN A 160 -0.59 -20.05 -5.95
CA ASN A 160 -0.85 -20.23 -7.38
C ASN A 160 0.20 -19.52 -8.26
N THR A 161 1.40 -20.12 -8.37
CA THR A 161 2.49 -19.58 -9.19
C THR A 161 2.17 -19.58 -10.69
N LYS A 162 1.37 -20.55 -11.16
CA LYS A 162 0.96 -20.64 -12.58
C LYS A 162 0.08 -19.45 -12.97
N LEU A 163 -0.88 -19.07 -12.13
CA LEU A 163 -1.72 -17.89 -12.33
C LEU A 163 -0.88 -16.61 -12.40
N MET A 164 0.08 -16.44 -11.49
CA MET A 164 0.97 -15.28 -11.50
C MET A 164 1.81 -15.19 -12.79
N LEU A 165 2.34 -16.30 -13.27
CA LEU A 165 3.11 -16.34 -14.52
C LEU A 165 2.23 -16.06 -15.73
N ALA A 166 1.02 -16.63 -15.80
CA ALA A 166 0.08 -16.45 -16.89
C ALA A 166 -0.42 -14.99 -17.01
N SER A 167 -0.64 -14.32 -15.88
CA SER A 167 -1.21 -12.97 -15.81
C SER A 167 -0.18 -11.84 -15.94
N ARG A 168 1.09 -12.08 -15.62
CA ARG A 168 2.14 -11.06 -15.49
C ARG A 168 2.28 -10.13 -16.69
N ASN A 169 2.07 -10.63 -17.91
CA ASN A 169 2.19 -9.85 -19.14
C ASN A 169 0.89 -9.16 -19.58
N VAL A 170 -0.22 -9.40 -18.90
CA VAL A 170 -1.52 -8.85 -19.27
C VAL A 170 -1.73 -7.53 -18.52
N GLN A 171 -1.77 -6.40 -19.25
CA GLN A 171 -1.87 -5.06 -18.64
C GLN A 171 -3.25 -4.79 -18.00
N THR A 172 -4.29 -5.45 -18.48
CA THR A 172 -5.67 -5.26 -17.98
C THR A 172 -5.95 -6.03 -16.70
N ALA A 173 -5.16 -7.05 -16.38
CA ALA A 173 -5.37 -7.88 -15.21
C ALA A 173 -4.19 -7.79 -14.25
N LYS A 174 -4.48 -7.65 -12.96
CA LYS A 174 -3.49 -7.70 -11.89
C LYS A 174 -3.87 -8.80 -10.92
N VAL A 175 -2.96 -9.73 -10.71
CA VAL A 175 -3.11 -10.80 -9.73
C VAL A 175 -2.34 -10.43 -8.45
N VAL A 176 -3.01 -10.55 -7.32
CA VAL A 176 -2.46 -10.22 -6.00
C VAL A 176 -2.90 -11.30 -5.02
N ASN A 177 -2.10 -11.56 -4.01
CA ASN A 177 -2.51 -12.42 -2.90
C ASN A 177 -3.43 -11.67 -1.92
N SER A 178 -4.17 -12.38 -1.08
CA SER A 178 -5.09 -11.82 -0.10
C SER A 178 -4.41 -10.82 0.86
N TYR A 179 -3.17 -11.09 1.25
CA TYR A 179 -2.37 -10.20 2.11
C TYR A 179 -1.82 -8.96 1.40
N GLY A 180 -1.68 -9.00 0.08
CA GLY A 180 -1.14 -7.94 -0.75
C GLY A 180 -2.18 -6.98 -1.31
N VAL A 181 -3.45 -7.22 -1.05
CA VAL A 181 -4.54 -6.34 -1.50
C VAL A 181 -4.38 -4.96 -0.86
N ASN A 182 -4.40 -3.93 -1.69
CA ASN A 182 -4.33 -2.55 -1.24
C ASN A 182 -5.50 -1.73 -1.80
N ILE A 183 -5.81 -0.62 -1.13
CA ILE A 183 -6.94 0.22 -1.49
C ILE A 183 -6.82 0.87 -2.87
N TYR A 184 -5.60 1.19 -3.29
CA TYR A 184 -5.35 1.79 -4.60
C TYR A 184 -5.70 0.81 -5.73
N ASP A 185 -5.27 -0.45 -5.63
CA ASP A 185 -5.59 -1.47 -6.62
C ASP A 185 -7.10 -1.75 -6.65
N LEU A 186 -7.77 -1.79 -5.50
CA LEU A 186 -9.21 -1.99 -5.40
C LEU A 186 -10.01 -0.92 -6.16
N ILE A 187 -9.58 0.34 -6.07
CA ILE A 187 -10.28 1.45 -6.72
C ILE A 187 -9.89 1.56 -8.19
N ASN A 188 -8.61 1.31 -8.52
CA ASN A 188 -8.11 1.44 -9.89
C ASN A 188 -8.68 0.37 -10.85
N HIS A 189 -9.11 -0.79 -10.33
CA HIS A 189 -9.68 -1.87 -11.12
C HIS A 189 -11.21 -1.85 -11.02
N GLN A 190 -11.88 -2.01 -12.17
CA GLN A 190 -13.34 -1.98 -12.24
C GLN A 190 -13.96 -3.28 -11.72
N LYS A 191 -13.38 -4.41 -12.09
CA LYS A 191 -13.85 -5.74 -11.70
C LYS A 191 -12.92 -6.33 -10.65
N LEU A 192 -13.51 -6.95 -9.63
CA LEU A 192 -12.81 -7.68 -8.57
C LEU A 192 -13.19 -9.15 -8.66
N VAL A 193 -12.20 -10.01 -8.80
CA VAL A 193 -12.39 -11.46 -8.84
C VAL A 193 -11.70 -12.07 -7.62
N LEU A 194 -12.45 -12.80 -6.81
CA LEU A 194 -11.96 -13.47 -5.61
C LEU A 194 -12.14 -14.98 -5.75
N THR A 195 -11.28 -15.75 -5.08
CA THR A 195 -11.55 -17.16 -4.80
C THR A 195 -12.21 -17.31 -3.43
N PRO A 196 -12.98 -18.37 -3.16
CA PRO A 196 -13.59 -18.60 -1.84
C PRO A 196 -12.55 -18.56 -0.71
N LYS A 197 -11.39 -19.16 -0.91
CA LYS A 197 -10.26 -19.12 0.03
C LYS A 197 -9.76 -17.69 0.28
N ALA A 198 -9.67 -16.87 -0.77
CA ALA A 198 -9.27 -15.48 -0.64
C ALA A 198 -10.32 -14.65 0.12
N VAL A 199 -11.61 -14.96 0.00
CA VAL A 199 -12.68 -14.32 0.78
C VAL A 199 -12.52 -14.62 2.27
N GLU A 200 -12.26 -15.88 2.63
CA GLU A 200 -12.03 -16.27 4.03
C GLU A 200 -10.80 -15.58 4.62
N GLU A 201 -9.67 -15.59 3.89
CA GLU A 201 -8.42 -14.93 4.31
C GLU A 201 -8.63 -13.40 4.48
N LEU A 202 -9.27 -12.74 3.52
CA LEU A 202 -9.57 -11.31 3.61
C LEU A 202 -10.49 -10.99 4.79
N THR A 203 -11.49 -11.82 5.02
CA THR A 203 -12.40 -11.67 6.17
C THR A 203 -11.63 -11.75 7.48
N GLY A 204 -10.76 -12.74 7.66
CA GLY A 204 -9.91 -12.88 8.84
C GLY A 204 -8.96 -11.71 9.07
N ILE A 205 -8.44 -11.09 7.99
CA ILE A 205 -7.55 -9.93 8.06
C ILE A 205 -8.31 -8.65 8.45
N LEU A 206 -9.49 -8.44 7.85
CA LEU A 206 -10.22 -7.18 7.91
C LEU A 206 -11.21 -7.12 9.07
N GLN A 207 -11.73 -8.25 9.50
CA GLN A 207 -12.71 -8.32 10.59
C GLN A 207 -12.22 -7.54 11.83
N PRO A 208 -13.05 -6.69 12.41
CA PRO A 208 -12.73 -6.05 13.68
C PRO A 208 -12.59 -7.13 14.75
N ARG A 209 -11.46 -7.15 15.43
CA ARG A 209 -11.25 -8.06 16.56
C ARG A 209 -12.14 -7.64 17.71
N SER A 210 -12.72 -8.61 18.42
CA SER A 210 -13.37 -8.37 19.68
C SER A 210 -12.36 -7.90 20.74
N ARG A 211 -12.84 -7.30 21.82
CA ARG A 211 -11.95 -6.91 22.94
C ARG A 211 -11.31 -8.14 23.58
N ASP A 212 -12.05 -9.22 23.63
CA ASP A 212 -11.61 -10.49 24.19
C ASP A 212 -10.42 -11.07 23.41
N ASP A 213 -10.42 -10.99 22.06
CA ASP A 213 -9.30 -11.41 21.20
C ASP A 213 -8.04 -10.52 21.40
N GLU A 214 -8.22 -9.23 21.77
CA GLU A 214 -7.10 -8.33 22.08
C GLU A 214 -6.47 -8.69 23.46
N GLU A 215 -7.28 -9.07 24.45
CA GLU A 215 -6.82 -9.47 25.78
C GLU A 215 -6.06 -10.80 25.78
N ASP A 216 -6.56 -11.81 25.07
CA ASP A 216 -5.90 -13.11 24.91
C ASP A 216 -4.53 -12.98 24.25
N ARG A 217 -4.38 -12.09 23.29
CA ARG A 217 -3.09 -11.85 22.64
C ARG A 217 -2.13 -11.06 23.51
N TYR A 218 -2.64 -10.19 24.37
CA TYR A 218 -1.80 -9.48 25.35
C TYR A 218 -1.24 -10.46 26.40
N GLN A 219 -2.04 -11.43 26.80
CA GLN A 219 -1.62 -12.49 27.73
C GLN A 219 -0.64 -13.46 27.08
N SER A 220 -0.84 -13.86 25.81
CA SER A 220 0.10 -14.74 25.11
C SER A 220 1.46 -14.07 24.84
N ASN A 221 1.49 -12.78 24.46
CA ASN A 221 2.73 -12.04 24.26
C ASN A 221 3.47 -11.74 25.59
N SER A 222 2.74 -11.60 26.70
CA SER A 222 3.38 -11.39 28.00
C SER A 222 4.05 -12.68 28.52
N SER A 223 3.46 -13.84 28.26
CA SER A 223 4.04 -15.14 28.61
C SER A 223 5.28 -15.51 27.76
N GLU A 224 5.31 -15.14 26.48
CA GLU A 224 6.50 -15.33 25.62
C GLU A 224 7.63 -14.34 25.93
N GLY A 225 7.31 -13.12 26.35
CA GLY A 225 8.27 -12.09 26.71
C GLY A 225 9.03 -12.39 28.02
N GLU A 226 8.39 -13.10 28.95
CA GLU A 226 9.03 -13.52 30.23
C GLU A 226 10.04 -14.67 30.04
N ALA A 227 9.78 -15.54 29.05
CA ALA A 227 10.67 -16.66 28.71
C ALA A 227 11.95 -16.24 27.96
N ALA A 228 11.99 -15.04 27.38
CA ALA A 228 13.09 -14.56 26.53
C ALA A 228 14.05 -13.56 27.21
N SER A 229 13.89 -13.26 28.48
CA SER A 229 14.80 -12.35 29.19
C SER A 229 16.08 -13.10 29.59
N PRO A 230 17.28 -12.76 29.07
CA PRO A 230 18.53 -13.35 29.58
C PRO A 230 18.78 -12.91 31.02
N PRO A 231 19.34 -13.77 31.85
CA PRO A 231 19.60 -13.43 33.25
C PRO A 231 20.51 -12.20 33.33
N ARG A 232 20.11 -11.21 34.12
CA ARG A 232 20.93 -10.02 34.43
C ARG A 232 22.29 -10.47 34.94
N SER A 233 23.35 -10.13 34.20
CA SER A 233 24.74 -10.34 34.66
C SER A 233 24.96 -9.67 35.99
N ALA A 234 25.49 -10.42 36.95
CA ALA A 234 25.88 -9.95 38.30
C ALA A 234 26.83 -8.74 38.20
N PRO A 235 26.78 -7.83 39.18
CA PRO A 235 27.68 -6.69 39.21
C PRO A 235 29.13 -7.17 39.32
N ARG A 236 30.00 -6.65 38.46
CA ARG A 236 31.45 -6.87 38.57
C ARG A 236 31.97 -6.16 39.79
N ASP A 237 32.45 -6.93 40.77
CA ASP A 237 33.21 -6.41 41.88
C ASP A 237 34.48 -5.72 41.37
N THR A 238 34.51 -4.41 41.45
CA THR A 238 35.72 -3.62 41.30
C THR A 238 36.49 -3.67 42.61
N GLY A 239 37.31 -4.69 42.77
CA GLY A 239 38.31 -4.73 43.85
C GLY A 239 39.35 -3.65 43.59
N VAL A 240 39.26 -2.58 44.34
CA VAL A 240 40.35 -1.63 44.56
C VAL A 240 41.33 -2.30 45.52
N GLN A 241 42.50 -2.66 45.03
CA GLN A 241 43.67 -2.95 45.89
C GLN A 241 44.55 -1.71 45.93
N ALA A 242 44.89 -1.38 47.14
CA ALA A 242 45.77 -0.30 47.58
C ALA A 242 47.21 -0.42 47.05
#